data_2e782423a5432d04c759572ffc59f9e5
#
_entry.id   2e782423a5432d04c759572ffc59f9e5
#
_cell.length_a   1.000
_cell.length_b   1.000
_cell.length_c   1.000
_cell.angle_alpha   90.00
_cell.angle_beta   90.00
_cell.angle_gamma   90.00
#
_symmetry.space_group_name_H-M   'P 1'
#
loop_
_entity.id
_entity.type
_entity.pdbx_description
1 polymer ?
#
loop_
_entity_poly.entity_id
_entity_poly.type
_entity_poly.pdbx_seq_one_letter_code
_entity_poly.pdbx_strand_id
1 'polypeptide(L)'
;MLRTVLVYGVLLAALMAGPAYAQAAAEDQRSQQIESFRDEVAALHTSGLDSGGLEFARRVSRQYETLRAHYRPMSSLTDRELLDLFKATTTAIFYTNDAAYLPDIVAAFDLLERRGQATEKVRSDIRSSLVRVRAFDEMAGQGLASETDAPALKHAPGLNQDLPLVIRADGSGRPVVENYQWQKGLSVIVVYGPHCAPSKKALTAISADRELAGFFRERAIWLMPVDDDLHVAAMMQLAKNPASSSVAVAYNRLSWPQIESWTTPMFYFFRDGKLTEVQKGWPSDTQLEAIRRGVLSSGSDNGSAR
;
A
#
# COMPACT_ATOMS: atom_id res chain seq x y z
N MET A 1 -36.81 -32.95 43.43
CA MET A 1 -37.57 -31.78 42.92
C MET A 1 -36.83 -30.45 42.98
N LEU A 2 -35.55 -30.39 43.37
CA LEU A 2 -34.81 -29.10 43.52
C LEU A 2 -33.96 -28.68 42.27
N ARG A 3 -33.79 -29.54 41.28
CA ARG A 3 -32.97 -29.23 40.08
C ARG A 3 -33.74 -28.55 38.93
N THR A 4 -35.05 -28.63 38.92
CA THR A 4 -35.88 -28.08 37.83
C THR A 4 -36.18 -26.58 38.00
N VAL A 5 -36.08 -26.03 39.19
CA VAL A 5 -36.38 -24.64 39.51
C VAL A 5 -35.20 -23.71 39.10
N LEU A 6 -33.95 -24.21 39.13
CA LEU A 6 -32.78 -23.38 38.82
C LEU A 6 -32.64 -23.09 37.31
N VAL A 7 -33.09 -24.01 36.45
CA VAL A 7 -33.00 -23.84 34.98
C VAL A 7 -34.02 -22.81 34.47
N TYR A 8 -35.21 -22.71 35.08
CA TYR A 8 -36.20 -21.72 34.70
C TYR A 8 -35.84 -20.29 35.15
N GLY A 9 -35.09 -20.14 36.24
CA GLY A 9 -34.66 -18.84 36.75
C GLY A 9 -33.61 -18.18 35.83
N VAL A 10 -32.73 -18.96 35.23
CA VAL A 10 -31.70 -18.44 34.32
C VAL A 10 -32.30 -18.08 32.95
N LEU A 11 -33.30 -18.84 32.47
CA LEU A 11 -33.99 -18.53 31.19
C LEU A 11 -34.90 -17.27 31.30
N LEU A 12 -35.52 -17.03 32.48
CA LEU A 12 -36.35 -15.82 32.68
C LEU A 12 -35.49 -14.54 32.81
N ALA A 13 -34.29 -14.63 33.38
CA ALA A 13 -33.37 -13.49 33.46
C ALA A 13 -32.86 -13.03 32.08
N ALA A 14 -32.69 -13.97 31.15
CA ALA A 14 -32.28 -13.66 29.76
C ALA A 14 -33.41 -12.98 28.94
N LEU A 15 -34.67 -13.20 29.27
CA LEU A 15 -35.82 -12.59 28.60
C LEU A 15 -36.16 -11.17 29.10
N MET A 16 -35.60 -10.77 30.24
CA MET A 16 -35.76 -9.42 30.81
C MET A 16 -34.60 -8.46 30.49
N ALA A 17 -33.60 -8.93 29.78
CA ALA A 17 -32.55 -8.07 29.25
C ALA A 17 -33.14 -7.23 28.12
N GLY A 18 -33.66 -6.05 28.47
CA GLY A 18 -34.29 -5.13 27.51
C GLY A 18 -33.30 -4.71 26.38
N PRO A 19 -33.82 -4.08 25.33
CA PRO A 19 -33.03 -3.67 24.15
C PRO A 19 -31.78 -2.84 24.53
N ALA A 20 -31.83 -2.10 25.63
CA ALA A 20 -30.69 -1.33 26.13
C ALA A 20 -29.50 -2.21 26.58
N TYR A 21 -29.76 -3.39 27.19
CA TYR A 21 -28.70 -4.30 27.60
C TYR A 21 -28.04 -4.99 26.39
N ALA A 22 -28.85 -5.35 25.38
CA ALA A 22 -28.32 -5.92 24.14
C ALA A 22 -27.46 -4.90 23.37
N GLN A 23 -27.86 -3.64 23.37
CA GLN A 23 -27.08 -2.55 22.75
C GLN A 23 -25.75 -2.33 23.49
N ALA A 24 -25.77 -2.25 24.83
CA ALA A 24 -24.55 -2.08 25.63
C ALA A 24 -23.57 -3.24 25.43
N ALA A 25 -24.07 -4.49 25.37
CA ALA A 25 -23.23 -5.65 25.09
C ALA A 25 -22.62 -5.61 23.68
N ALA A 26 -23.35 -5.14 22.68
CA ALA A 26 -22.84 -4.97 21.34
C ALA A 26 -21.78 -3.85 21.24
N GLU A 27 -21.95 -2.75 21.97
CA GLU A 27 -20.96 -1.66 22.07
C GLU A 27 -19.66 -2.13 22.73
N ASP A 28 -19.76 -2.90 23.83
CA ASP A 28 -18.60 -3.48 24.50
C ASP A 28 -17.84 -4.44 23.58
N GLN A 29 -18.56 -5.32 22.87
CA GLN A 29 -17.97 -6.23 21.91
C GLN A 29 -17.23 -5.49 20.80
N ARG A 30 -17.81 -4.42 20.23
CA ARG A 30 -17.15 -3.61 19.19
C ARG A 30 -15.91 -2.90 19.72
N SER A 31 -15.99 -2.37 20.95
CA SER A 31 -14.82 -1.77 21.62
C SER A 31 -13.67 -2.76 21.78
N GLN A 32 -13.96 -3.99 22.20
CA GLN A 32 -12.96 -5.05 22.31
C GLN A 32 -12.36 -5.44 20.95
N GLN A 33 -13.15 -5.47 19.88
CA GLN A 33 -12.66 -5.78 18.54
C GLN A 33 -11.72 -4.68 18.00
N ILE A 34 -12.01 -3.40 18.24
CA ILE A 34 -11.11 -2.31 17.79
C ILE A 34 -9.79 -2.30 18.58
N GLU A 35 -9.83 -2.58 19.88
CA GLU A 35 -8.63 -2.75 20.71
C GLU A 35 -7.79 -3.92 20.21
N SER A 36 -8.41 -5.09 19.99
CA SER A 36 -7.73 -6.27 19.44
C SER A 36 -7.08 -5.98 18.08
N PHE A 37 -7.75 -5.25 17.18
CA PHE A 37 -7.17 -4.85 15.91
C PHE A 37 -5.94 -3.94 16.10
N ARG A 38 -6.02 -2.96 16.99
CA ARG A 38 -4.89 -2.05 17.28
C ARG A 38 -3.70 -2.79 17.89
N ASP A 39 -3.96 -3.67 18.85
CA ASP A 39 -2.94 -4.47 19.52
C ASP A 39 -2.23 -5.41 18.54
N GLU A 40 -2.98 -6.05 17.64
CA GLU A 40 -2.40 -6.92 16.61
C GLU A 40 -1.53 -6.13 15.64
N VAL A 41 -1.98 -4.96 15.14
CA VAL A 41 -1.16 -4.10 14.28
C VAL A 41 0.11 -3.64 15.01
N ALA A 42 0.01 -3.28 16.30
CA ALA A 42 1.17 -2.92 17.11
C ALA A 42 2.13 -4.11 17.31
N ALA A 43 1.59 -5.32 17.57
CA ALA A 43 2.38 -6.54 17.69
C ALA A 43 3.11 -6.90 16.39
N LEU A 44 2.46 -6.70 15.23
CA LEU A 44 3.11 -6.89 13.93
C LEU A 44 4.34 -5.99 13.76
N HIS A 45 4.30 -4.74 14.22
CA HIS A 45 5.46 -3.84 14.17
C HIS A 45 6.63 -4.30 15.04
N THR A 46 6.35 -4.98 16.15
CA THR A 46 7.38 -5.49 17.08
C THR A 46 7.86 -6.89 16.72
N SER A 47 7.17 -7.60 15.80
CA SER A 47 7.46 -8.99 15.41
C SER A 47 8.69 -9.17 14.52
N GLY A 48 9.32 -8.09 14.07
CA GLY A 48 10.39 -8.12 13.08
C GLY A 48 9.93 -8.36 11.63
N LEU A 49 8.62 -8.45 11.39
CA LEU A 49 8.08 -8.50 10.03
C LEU A 49 8.30 -7.17 9.31
N ASP A 50 8.61 -7.26 8.04
CA ASP A 50 8.71 -6.11 7.16
C ASP A 50 7.33 -5.45 6.96
N SER A 51 7.13 -4.25 7.49
CA SER A 51 5.87 -3.51 7.39
C SER A 51 5.49 -3.11 5.96
N GLY A 52 6.47 -3.10 5.04
CA GLY A 52 6.24 -2.96 3.61
C GLY A 52 5.97 -4.30 2.90
N GLY A 53 6.06 -5.42 3.61
CA GLY A 53 5.96 -6.76 3.05
C GLY A 53 4.52 -7.27 2.89
N LEU A 54 4.35 -8.21 1.97
CA LEU A 54 3.04 -8.83 1.68
C LEU A 54 2.46 -9.60 2.88
N GLU A 55 3.31 -10.24 3.69
CA GLU A 55 2.82 -11.00 4.86
C GLU A 55 2.26 -10.07 5.94
N PHE A 56 2.91 -8.91 6.16
CA PHE A 56 2.38 -7.89 7.05
C PHE A 56 0.99 -7.41 6.57
N ALA A 57 0.89 -7.06 5.28
CA ALA A 57 -0.37 -6.64 4.68
C ALA A 57 -1.48 -7.69 4.81
N ARG A 58 -1.16 -8.99 4.56
CA ARG A 58 -2.11 -10.09 4.72
C ARG A 58 -2.61 -10.24 6.16
N ARG A 59 -1.76 -10.05 7.15
CA ARG A 59 -2.17 -10.12 8.57
C ARG A 59 -3.07 -8.96 8.93
N VAL A 60 -2.72 -7.73 8.54
CA VAL A 60 -3.59 -6.57 8.75
C VAL A 60 -4.95 -6.78 8.07
N SER A 61 -4.96 -7.29 6.83
CA SER A 61 -6.19 -7.60 6.09
C SER A 61 -7.08 -8.58 6.88
N ARG A 62 -6.54 -9.71 7.33
CA ARG A 62 -7.31 -10.71 8.11
C ARG A 62 -7.91 -10.11 9.38
N GLN A 63 -7.16 -9.30 10.11
CA GLN A 63 -7.66 -8.66 11.33
C GLN A 63 -8.76 -7.64 11.03
N TYR A 64 -8.60 -6.86 9.96
CA TYR A 64 -9.62 -5.92 9.54
C TYR A 64 -10.91 -6.60 9.07
N GLU A 65 -10.82 -7.72 8.33
CA GLU A 65 -11.99 -8.51 7.95
C GLU A 65 -12.79 -9.00 9.16
N THR A 66 -12.11 -9.44 10.21
CA THR A 66 -12.74 -9.83 11.47
C THR A 66 -13.42 -8.63 12.14
N LEU A 67 -12.72 -7.49 12.22
CA LEU A 67 -13.25 -6.27 12.82
C LEU A 67 -14.52 -5.80 12.09
N ARG A 68 -14.45 -5.60 10.77
CA ARG A 68 -15.53 -4.96 10.00
C ARG A 68 -16.86 -5.73 10.05
N ALA A 69 -16.82 -7.05 10.30
CA ALA A 69 -18.01 -7.86 10.43
C ALA A 69 -18.88 -7.44 11.65
N HIS A 70 -18.26 -6.92 12.72
CA HIS A 70 -18.94 -6.47 13.94
C HIS A 70 -19.49 -5.03 13.83
N TYR A 71 -19.12 -4.28 12.80
CA TYR A 71 -19.48 -2.87 12.59
C TYR A 71 -20.59 -2.68 11.54
N ARG A 72 -21.40 -3.70 11.32
CA ARG A 72 -22.54 -3.62 10.39
C ARG A 72 -23.87 -3.82 11.12
N PRO A 73 -24.94 -3.10 10.76
CA PRO A 73 -24.97 -2.00 9.79
C PRO A 73 -24.33 -0.72 10.35
N MET A 74 -23.59 0.01 9.53
CA MET A 74 -22.86 1.23 9.97
C MET A 74 -23.80 2.34 10.48
N SER A 75 -25.04 2.38 9.99
CA SER A 75 -26.03 3.40 10.40
C SER A 75 -26.41 3.33 11.88
N SER A 76 -26.24 2.16 12.53
CA SER A 76 -26.53 1.96 13.95
C SER A 76 -25.35 2.31 14.88
N LEU A 77 -24.18 2.60 14.34
CA LEU A 77 -22.99 2.93 15.11
C LEU A 77 -23.11 4.31 15.75
N THR A 78 -22.56 4.46 16.95
CA THR A 78 -22.33 5.77 17.57
C THR A 78 -21.25 6.52 16.78
N ASP A 79 -21.14 7.84 16.99
CA ASP A 79 -20.12 8.66 16.31
C ASP A 79 -18.70 8.19 16.64
N ARG A 80 -18.46 7.75 17.87
CA ARG A 80 -17.18 7.19 18.30
C ARG A 80 -16.85 5.89 17.56
N GLU A 81 -17.77 4.96 17.52
CA GLU A 81 -17.59 3.67 16.84
C GLU A 81 -17.40 3.85 15.34
N LEU A 82 -18.15 4.78 14.74
CA LEU A 82 -18.00 5.12 13.33
C LEU A 82 -16.61 5.70 13.02
N LEU A 83 -16.12 6.60 13.89
CA LEU A 83 -14.77 7.15 13.77
C LEU A 83 -13.69 6.08 13.97
N ASP A 84 -13.89 5.14 14.89
CA ASP A 84 -12.97 4.03 15.13
C ASP A 84 -12.93 3.07 13.94
N LEU A 85 -14.08 2.74 13.34
CA LEU A 85 -14.15 1.97 12.09
C LEU A 85 -13.44 2.70 10.94
N PHE A 86 -13.70 4.01 10.77
CA PHE A 86 -13.04 4.83 9.76
C PHE A 86 -11.50 4.75 9.89
N LYS A 87 -10.96 4.92 11.09
CA LYS A 87 -9.52 4.84 11.36
C LYS A 87 -8.96 3.43 11.10
N ALA A 88 -9.70 2.39 11.49
CA ALA A 88 -9.29 1.02 11.22
C ALA A 88 -9.25 0.73 9.71
N THR A 89 -10.24 1.23 8.95
CA THR A 89 -10.28 1.10 7.49
C THR A 89 -9.12 1.86 6.84
N THR A 90 -8.84 3.09 7.30
CA THR A 90 -7.66 3.87 6.86
C THR A 90 -6.36 3.09 7.10
N THR A 91 -6.23 2.46 8.29
CA THR A 91 -5.06 1.62 8.63
C THR A 91 -4.96 0.41 7.71
N ALA A 92 -6.08 -0.28 7.46
CA ALA A 92 -6.09 -1.41 6.53
C ALA A 92 -5.67 -1.00 5.12
N ILE A 93 -6.23 0.09 4.57
CA ILE A 93 -5.84 0.64 3.26
C ILE A 93 -4.36 1.03 3.23
N PHE A 94 -3.85 1.65 4.30
CA PHE A 94 -2.45 2.07 4.39
C PHE A 94 -1.47 0.90 4.17
N TYR A 95 -1.72 -0.25 4.81
CA TYR A 95 -0.82 -1.40 4.71
C TYR A 95 -1.08 -2.29 3.50
N THR A 96 -2.34 -2.39 3.05
CA THR A 96 -2.72 -3.32 1.97
C THR A 96 -2.75 -2.68 0.60
N ASN A 97 -3.07 -1.37 0.51
CA ASN A 97 -3.44 -0.66 -0.72
C ASN A 97 -4.59 -1.38 -1.48
N ASP A 98 -5.50 -2.05 -0.76
CA ASP A 98 -6.57 -2.85 -1.34
C ASP A 98 -7.84 -2.01 -1.55
N ALA A 99 -8.26 -1.89 -2.81
CA ALA A 99 -9.47 -1.18 -3.19
C ALA A 99 -10.77 -1.87 -2.72
N ALA A 100 -10.70 -3.14 -2.26
CA ALA A 100 -11.85 -3.84 -1.68
C ALA A 100 -12.39 -3.15 -0.41
N TYR A 101 -11.59 -2.29 0.24
CA TYR A 101 -12.01 -1.51 1.41
C TYR A 101 -12.57 -0.13 1.07
N LEU A 102 -12.57 0.26 -0.20
CA LEU A 102 -13.13 1.53 -0.67
C LEU A 102 -14.59 1.74 -0.26
N PRO A 103 -15.51 0.77 -0.44
CA PRO A 103 -16.91 0.95 -0.03
C PRO A 103 -17.07 1.21 1.47
N ASP A 104 -16.22 0.63 2.32
CA ASP A 104 -16.30 0.80 3.76
C ASP A 104 -15.84 2.20 4.18
N ILE A 105 -14.73 2.70 3.65
CA ILE A 105 -14.22 4.02 4.02
C ILE A 105 -15.12 5.15 3.51
N VAL A 106 -15.66 5.03 2.30
CA VAL A 106 -16.59 6.00 1.72
C VAL A 106 -17.88 6.04 2.52
N ALA A 107 -18.50 4.90 2.81
CA ALA A 107 -19.72 4.83 3.60
C ALA A 107 -19.55 5.39 5.03
N ALA A 108 -18.40 5.11 5.66
CA ALA A 108 -18.07 5.65 6.98
C ALA A 108 -17.87 7.17 6.93
N PHE A 109 -17.15 7.68 5.91
CA PHE A 109 -16.95 9.11 5.69
C PHE A 109 -18.27 9.85 5.46
N ASP A 110 -19.13 9.35 4.57
CA ASP A 110 -20.45 9.94 4.29
C ASP A 110 -21.31 10.05 5.54
N LEU A 111 -21.27 9.04 6.42
CA LEU A 111 -21.97 9.08 7.69
C LEU A 111 -21.37 10.10 8.64
N LEU A 112 -20.05 10.18 8.77
CA LEU A 112 -19.37 11.18 9.58
C LEU A 112 -19.66 12.60 9.09
N GLU A 113 -19.69 12.81 7.78
CA GLU A 113 -19.99 14.10 7.18
C GLU A 113 -21.43 14.53 7.46
N ARG A 114 -22.43 13.65 7.22
CA ARG A 114 -23.84 13.92 7.54
C ARG A 114 -24.10 14.21 9.02
N ARG A 115 -23.28 13.67 9.91
CA ARG A 115 -23.37 13.89 11.36
C ARG A 115 -22.54 15.07 11.85
N GLY A 116 -21.86 15.81 10.95
CA GLY A 116 -21.01 16.94 11.30
C GLY A 116 -19.71 16.55 12.03
N GLN A 117 -19.27 15.26 11.90
CA GLN A 117 -18.07 14.71 12.55
C GLN A 117 -16.86 14.65 11.61
N ALA A 118 -17.00 15.04 10.34
CA ALA A 118 -15.90 15.05 9.37
C ALA A 118 -14.96 16.23 9.60
N THR A 119 -14.03 16.08 10.52
CA THR A 119 -12.97 17.06 10.79
C THR A 119 -11.99 17.15 9.60
N GLU A 120 -11.12 18.17 9.56
CA GLU A 120 -10.08 18.30 8.53
C GLU A 120 -9.13 17.09 8.53
N LYS A 121 -8.86 16.52 9.70
CA LYS A 121 -8.07 15.26 9.78
C LYS A 121 -8.78 14.11 9.09
N VAL A 122 -10.08 13.93 9.30
CA VAL A 122 -10.87 12.88 8.64
C VAL A 122 -10.90 13.11 7.13
N ARG A 123 -11.04 14.35 6.66
CA ARG A 123 -10.99 14.70 5.22
C ARG A 123 -9.61 14.43 4.61
N SER A 124 -8.54 14.72 5.34
CA SER A 124 -7.18 14.40 4.91
C SER A 124 -6.93 12.90 4.83
N ASP A 125 -7.41 12.13 5.81
CA ASP A 125 -7.20 10.67 5.88
C ASP A 125 -7.96 9.94 4.77
N ILE A 126 -9.21 10.35 4.46
CA ILE A 126 -9.92 9.75 3.33
C ILE A 126 -9.25 10.10 2.01
N ARG A 127 -8.82 11.35 1.80
CA ARG A 127 -8.10 11.77 0.60
C ARG A 127 -6.86 10.88 0.38
N SER A 128 -6.01 10.74 1.40
CA SER A 128 -4.83 9.85 1.36
C SER A 128 -5.20 8.41 1.02
N SER A 129 -6.30 7.91 1.59
CA SER A 129 -6.78 6.54 1.33
C SER A 129 -7.25 6.37 -0.12
N LEU A 130 -8.01 7.34 -0.66
CA LEU A 130 -8.51 7.32 -2.04
C LEU A 130 -7.35 7.38 -3.05
N VAL A 131 -6.32 8.21 -2.79
CA VAL A 131 -5.11 8.25 -3.63
C VAL A 131 -4.38 6.90 -3.60
N ARG A 132 -4.25 6.25 -2.43
CA ARG A 132 -3.59 4.94 -2.29
C ARG A 132 -4.26 3.83 -3.10
N VAL A 133 -5.59 3.84 -3.16
CA VAL A 133 -6.34 2.85 -3.96
C VAL A 133 -6.66 3.33 -5.37
N ARG A 134 -6.14 4.50 -5.78
CA ARG A 134 -6.34 5.11 -7.11
C ARG A 134 -7.82 5.40 -7.44
N ALA A 135 -8.63 5.70 -6.43
CA ALA A 135 -10.05 6.04 -6.55
C ALA A 135 -10.26 7.55 -6.80
N PHE A 136 -9.68 8.09 -7.87
CA PHE A 136 -9.70 9.53 -8.17
C PHE A 136 -11.08 10.03 -8.55
N ASP A 137 -11.89 9.22 -9.24
CA ASP A 137 -13.28 9.57 -9.58
C ASP A 137 -14.14 9.69 -8.32
N GLU A 138 -13.95 8.77 -7.35
CA GLU A 138 -14.60 8.85 -6.04
C GLU A 138 -14.15 10.10 -5.28
N MET A 139 -12.87 10.41 -5.30
CA MET A 139 -12.33 11.61 -4.66
C MET A 139 -12.93 12.89 -5.25
N ALA A 140 -13.12 12.95 -6.56
CA ALA A 140 -13.78 14.08 -7.23
C ALA A 140 -15.27 14.14 -6.86
N GLY A 141 -15.96 13.00 -6.82
CA GLY A 141 -17.38 12.88 -6.43
C GLY A 141 -17.64 13.36 -4.99
N GLN A 142 -16.69 13.14 -4.08
CA GLN A 142 -16.74 13.57 -2.68
C GLN A 142 -16.30 15.04 -2.48
N GLY A 143 -15.95 15.77 -3.54
CA GLY A 143 -15.45 17.15 -3.42
C GLY A 143 -14.11 17.26 -2.68
N LEU A 144 -13.34 16.16 -2.64
CA LEU A 144 -12.05 16.07 -1.95
C LEU A 144 -10.86 16.30 -2.88
N ALA A 145 -11.11 16.38 -4.21
CA ALA A 145 -10.07 16.66 -5.19
C ALA A 145 -9.61 18.13 -5.07
N SER A 146 -8.29 18.35 -4.99
CA SER A 146 -7.70 19.64 -5.23
C SER A 146 -7.04 19.65 -6.62
N GLU A 147 -6.86 20.84 -7.22
CA GLU A 147 -6.21 20.96 -8.52
C GLU A 147 -4.78 20.40 -8.55
N THR A 148 -4.13 20.30 -7.37
CA THR A 148 -2.77 19.81 -7.22
C THR A 148 -2.67 18.33 -6.89
N ASP A 149 -3.70 17.74 -6.26
CA ASP A 149 -3.59 16.43 -5.61
C ASP A 149 -4.16 15.28 -6.45
N ALA A 150 -4.97 15.56 -7.44
CA ALA A 150 -5.59 14.55 -8.30
C ALA A 150 -5.58 15.00 -9.77
N PRO A 151 -4.42 15.02 -10.42
CA PRO A 151 -4.43 15.15 -11.87
C PRO A 151 -5.22 13.96 -12.43
N ALA A 152 -6.17 14.24 -13.33
CA ALA A 152 -6.89 13.19 -14.03
C ALA A 152 -5.89 12.19 -14.62
N LEU A 153 -5.90 10.94 -14.14
CA LEU A 153 -5.04 9.91 -14.68
C LEU A 153 -5.47 9.60 -16.11
N LYS A 154 -4.55 9.77 -17.03
CA LYS A 154 -4.75 9.32 -18.40
C LYS A 154 -4.35 7.86 -18.51
N HIS A 155 -5.21 7.02 -19.07
CA HIS A 155 -4.89 5.63 -19.35
C HIS A 155 -4.39 5.49 -20.78
N ALA A 156 -3.27 4.80 -20.97
CA ALA A 156 -2.81 4.43 -22.30
C ALA A 156 -3.83 3.49 -22.95
N PRO A 157 -4.00 3.55 -24.28
CA PRO A 157 -4.91 2.62 -24.96
C PRO A 157 -4.40 1.17 -24.88
N GLY A 158 -5.31 0.20 -24.76
CA GLY A 158 -4.98 -1.22 -24.83
C GLY A 158 -4.26 -1.78 -23.61
N LEU A 159 -4.55 -1.25 -22.39
CA LEU A 159 -3.99 -1.81 -21.15
C LEU A 159 -4.33 -3.29 -21.01
N ASN A 160 -3.30 -4.09 -20.72
CA ASN A 160 -3.40 -5.50 -20.38
C ASN A 160 -3.39 -5.66 -18.87
N GLN A 161 -4.45 -6.24 -18.29
CA GLN A 161 -4.58 -6.45 -16.85
C GLN A 161 -3.65 -7.55 -16.30
N ASP A 162 -3.11 -8.41 -17.15
CA ASP A 162 -2.16 -9.46 -16.78
C ASP A 162 -0.72 -8.93 -16.63
N LEU A 163 -0.47 -7.70 -17.06
CA LEU A 163 0.83 -7.06 -16.93
C LEU A 163 0.84 -6.05 -15.79
N PRO A 164 1.98 -5.85 -15.12
CA PRO A 164 2.09 -4.82 -14.11
C PRO A 164 1.75 -3.44 -14.67
N LEU A 165 0.99 -2.66 -13.91
CA LEU A 165 0.63 -1.29 -14.23
C LEU A 165 1.53 -0.31 -13.49
N VAL A 166 1.97 0.71 -14.21
CA VAL A 166 2.78 1.82 -13.69
C VAL A 166 2.15 3.16 -14.07
N ILE A 167 2.46 4.17 -13.28
CA ILE A 167 2.17 5.57 -13.60
C ILE A 167 3.49 6.23 -13.96
N ARG A 168 3.55 6.83 -15.15
CA ARG A 168 4.68 7.66 -15.59
C ARG A 168 4.23 9.10 -15.86
N ALA A 169 5.15 10.03 -15.76
CA ALA A 169 4.92 11.39 -16.26
C ALA A 169 5.16 11.43 -17.78
N ASP A 170 4.19 11.93 -18.55
CA ASP A 170 4.40 12.22 -19.97
C ASP A 170 5.33 13.44 -20.16
N GLY A 171 5.67 13.78 -21.41
CA GLY A 171 6.56 14.90 -21.71
C GLY A 171 6.08 16.28 -21.21
N SER A 172 4.80 16.40 -20.83
CA SER A 172 4.21 17.59 -20.20
C SER A 172 4.11 17.49 -18.67
N GLY A 173 4.57 16.38 -18.08
CA GLY A 173 4.46 16.11 -16.63
C GLY A 173 3.10 15.60 -16.19
N ARG A 174 2.21 15.18 -17.11
CA ARG A 174 0.93 14.59 -16.73
C ARG A 174 1.07 13.11 -16.44
N PRO A 175 0.43 12.59 -15.39
CA PRO A 175 0.49 11.17 -15.07
C PRO A 175 -0.31 10.33 -16.08
N VAL A 176 0.34 9.29 -16.59
CA VAL A 176 -0.23 8.32 -17.54
C VAL A 176 -0.05 6.92 -16.99
N VAL A 177 -1.14 6.16 -16.96
CA VAL A 177 -1.13 4.73 -16.60
C VAL A 177 -0.78 3.92 -17.83
N GLU A 178 0.22 3.06 -17.72
CA GLU A 178 0.66 2.17 -18.80
C GLU A 178 1.10 0.80 -18.25
N ASN A 179 1.24 -0.19 -19.14
CA ASN A 179 1.80 -1.47 -18.76
C ASN A 179 3.33 -1.41 -18.66
N TYR A 180 3.88 -1.98 -17.59
CA TYR A 180 5.30 -2.28 -17.52
C TYR A 180 5.64 -3.46 -18.45
N GLN A 181 6.62 -3.28 -19.32
CA GLN A 181 7.10 -4.32 -20.22
C GLN A 181 8.37 -4.93 -19.66
N TRP A 182 8.34 -6.25 -19.41
CA TRP A 182 9.51 -6.99 -18.98
C TRP A 182 10.59 -6.96 -20.04
N GLN A 183 11.79 -6.61 -19.65
CA GLN A 183 12.95 -6.60 -20.57
C GLN A 183 13.52 -8.01 -20.74
N LYS A 184 14.02 -8.30 -21.95
CA LYS A 184 14.81 -9.50 -22.18
C LYS A 184 16.20 -9.38 -21.55
N GLY A 185 16.74 -10.49 -21.06
CA GLY A 185 18.00 -10.53 -20.34
C GLY A 185 17.90 -9.98 -18.93
N LEU A 186 19.02 -9.49 -18.41
CA LEU A 186 19.08 -8.94 -17.06
C LEU A 186 18.41 -7.56 -17.00
N SER A 187 17.56 -7.37 -15.99
CA SER A 187 16.93 -6.10 -15.65
C SER A 187 16.82 -5.94 -14.14
N VAL A 188 16.65 -4.71 -13.66
CA VAL A 188 16.57 -4.40 -12.24
C VAL A 188 15.33 -3.55 -11.97
N ILE A 189 14.56 -3.92 -10.96
CA ILE A 189 13.55 -3.04 -10.37
C ILE A 189 14.12 -2.50 -9.08
N VAL A 190 14.28 -1.18 -9.00
CA VAL A 190 14.68 -0.48 -7.77
C VAL A 190 13.45 0.09 -7.11
N VAL A 191 13.00 -0.49 -5.99
CA VAL A 191 11.96 0.15 -5.18
C VAL A 191 12.59 1.35 -4.48
N TYR A 192 12.16 2.55 -4.88
CA TYR A 192 12.81 3.82 -4.54
C TYR A 192 11.86 4.76 -3.82
N GLY A 193 12.29 5.26 -2.66
CA GLY A 193 11.55 6.30 -1.93
C GLY A 193 12.15 7.69 -2.20
N PRO A 194 11.39 8.65 -2.78
CA PRO A 194 11.92 9.97 -3.10
C PRO A 194 12.35 10.78 -1.86
N HIS A 195 11.76 10.48 -0.71
CA HIS A 195 12.10 11.10 0.57
C HIS A 195 13.01 10.24 1.47
N CYS A 196 13.34 9.01 1.02
CA CYS A 196 14.17 8.07 1.76
C CYS A 196 15.66 8.40 1.62
N ALA A 197 16.35 8.73 2.71
CA ALA A 197 17.76 9.06 2.70
C ALA A 197 18.66 7.90 2.20
N PRO A 198 18.46 6.63 2.59
CA PRO A 198 19.17 5.49 2.00
C PRO A 198 18.97 5.36 0.50
N SER A 199 17.75 5.60 -0.03
CA SER A 199 17.47 5.58 -1.47
C SER A 199 18.28 6.64 -2.23
N LYS A 200 18.36 7.86 -1.68
CA LYS A 200 19.16 8.95 -2.27
C LYS A 200 20.65 8.63 -2.26
N LYS A 201 21.17 8.05 -1.17
CA LYS A 201 22.57 7.59 -1.10
C LYS A 201 22.87 6.52 -2.15
N ALA A 202 22.00 5.52 -2.31
CA ALA A 202 22.12 4.49 -3.32
C ALA A 202 22.17 5.09 -4.74
N LEU A 203 21.24 5.98 -5.08
CA LEU A 203 21.23 6.67 -6.36
C LEU A 203 22.52 7.44 -6.61
N THR A 204 23.01 8.19 -5.62
CA THR A 204 24.25 8.97 -5.72
C THR A 204 25.44 8.06 -5.99
N ALA A 205 25.59 6.96 -5.24
CA ALA A 205 26.69 6.02 -5.40
C ALA A 205 26.67 5.32 -6.75
N ILE A 206 25.50 4.84 -7.20
CA ILE A 206 25.32 4.20 -8.51
C ILE A 206 25.63 5.22 -9.65
N SER A 207 25.19 6.48 -9.50
CA SER A 207 25.41 7.52 -10.51
C SER A 207 26.87 7.96 -10.62
N ALA A 208 27.65 7.85 -9.55
CA ALA A 208 29.06 8.16 -9.52
C ALA A 208 29.93 7.07 -10.21
N ASP A 209 29.41 5.84 -10.31
CA ASP A 209 30.06 4.73 -10.99
C ASP A 209 29.61 4.70 -12.48
N ARG A 210 30.53 4.95 -13.38
CA ARG A 210 30.21 5.07 -14.83
C ARG A 210 29.60 3.81 -15.43
N GLU A 211 30.09 2.63 -15.02
CA GLU A 211 29.64 1.35 -15.54
C GLU A 211 28.22 1.04 -15.01
N LEU A 212 28.03 1.16 -13.70
CA LEU A 212 26.73 0.95 -13.07
C LEU A 212 25.70 2.00 -13.55
N ALA A 213 26.07 3.25 -13.65
CA ALA A 213 25.16 4.28 -14.17
C ALA A 213 24.68 3.95 -15.59
N GLY A 214 25.57 3.48 -16.47
CA GLY A 214 25.24 2.99 -17.80
C GLY A 214 24.26 1.82 -17.77
N PHE A 215 24.57 0.80 -16.98
CA PHE A 215 23.71 -0.37 -16.82
C PHE A 215 22.33 0.00 -16.27
N PHE A 216 22.26 0.76 -15.17
CA PHE A 216 20.99 1.14 -14.54
C PHE A 216 20.14 2.03 -15.46
N ARG A 217 20.75 2.93 -16.23
CA ARG A 217 20.04 3.73 -17.22
C ARG A 217 19.32 2.87 -18.27
N GLU A 218 19.94 1.78 -18.72
CA GLU A 218 19.44 0.95 -19.81
C GLU A 218 18.55 -0.20 -19.31
N ARG A 219 18.81 -0.71 -18.09
CA ARG A 219 18.28 -1.97 -17.59
C ARG A 219 17.47 -1.87 -16.30
N ALA A 220 17.39 -0.70 -15.67
CA ALA A 220 16.64 -0.53 -14.45
C ALA A 220 15.39 0.34 -14.64
N ILE A 221 14.36 0.02 -13.87
CA ILE A 221 13.27 0.93 -13.55
C ILE A 221 13.38 1.34 -12.08
N TRP A 222 13.29 2.65 -11.83
CA TRP A 222 13.18 3.22 -10.49
C TRP A 222 11.71 3.35 -10.16
N LEU A 223 11.20 2.39 -9.39
CA LEU A 223 9.79 2.19 -9.10
C LEU A 223 9.47 2.73 -7.71
N MET A 224 8.70 3.81 -7.65
CA MET A 224 8.20 4.34 -6.38
C MET A 224 7.03 3.48 -5.89
N PRO A 225 6.94 3.20 -4.59
CA PRO A 225 5.82 2.43 -4.04
C PRO A 225 4.49 3.16 -4.19
N VAL A 226 3.41 2.41 -4.04
CA VAL A 226 2.06 3.00 -3.90
C VAL A 226 1.98 3.71 -2.55
N ASP A 227 1.70 5.00 -2.58
CA ASP A 227 1.39 5.80 -1.38
C ASP A 227 0.30 6.86 -1.66
N ASP A 228 0.22 7.88 -0.82
CA ASP A 228 -0.79 8.95 -0.89
C ASP A 228 -0.37 10.14 -1.76
N ASP A 229 0.68 9.99 -2.56
CA ASP A 229 1.12 10.94 -3.58
C ASP A 229 1.47 10.19 -4.88
N LEU A 230 1.27 10.82 -6.02
CA LEU A 230 1.72 10.32 -7.31
C LEU A 230 3.18 10.66 -7.61
N HIS A 231 3.82 11.47 -6.78
CA HIS A 231 5.23 11.87 -6.88
C HIS A 231 5.66 12.39 -8.27
N VAL A 232 4.75 13.05 -9.00
CA VAL A 232 5.02 13.49 -10.38
C VAL A 232 6.27 14.37 -10.46
N ALA A 233 6.40 15.35 -9.57
CA ALA A 233 7.58 16.23 -9.54
C ALA A 233 8.87 15.44 -9.23
N ALA A 234 8.81 14.47 -8.31
CA ALA A 234 9.93 13.60 -7.97
C ALA A 234 10.31 12.68 -9.13
N MET A 235 9.32 12.11 -9.86
CA MET A 235 9.57 11.34 -11.08
C MET A 235 10.32 12.16 -12.14
N MET A 236 9.83 13.37 -12.42
CA MET A 236 10.46 14.26 -13.41
C MET A 236 11.88 14.67 -13.01
N GLN A 237 12.12 14.91 -11.73
CA GLN A 237 13.45 15.23 -11.22
C GLN A 237 14.38 14.02 -11.29
N LEU A 238 13.91 12.85 -10.88
CA LEU A 238 14.69 11.60 -10.88
C LEU A 238 15.06 11.19 -12.31
N ALA A 239 14.17 11.35 -13.29
CA ALA A 239 14.42 11.05 -14.69
C ALA A 239 15.57 11.87 -15.34
N LYS A 240 16.00 12.97 -14.72
CA LYS A 240 17.17 13.76 -15.15
C LYS A 240 18.51 13.17 -14.72
N ASN A 241 18.49 12.19 -13.80
CA ASN A 241 19.71 11.57 -13.30
C ASN A 241 20.26 10.56 -14.31
N PRO A 242 21.58 10.50 -14.56
CA PRO A 242 22.18 9.63 -15.57
C PRO A 242 21.96 8.13 -15.33
N ALA A 243 21.67 7.70 -14.11
CA ALA A 243 21.40 6.30 -13.77
C ALA A 243 19.89 5.94 -13.72
N SER A 244 18.98 6.89 -13.97
CA SER A 244 17.54 6.67 -13.77
C SER A 244 16.66 7.24 -14.88
N SER A 245 16.91 6.85 -16.13
CA SER A 245 16.09 7.26 -17.27
C SER A 245 14.65 6.68 -17.25
N SER A 246 14.45 5.53 -16.61
CA SER A 246 13.16 4.87 -16.47
C SER A 246 12.65 4.99 -15.04
N VAL A 247 11.66 5.87 -14.82
CA VAL A 247 11.07 6.16 -13.51
C VAL A 247 9.56 5.99 -13.60
N ALA A 248 8.97 5.40 -12.56
CA ALA A 248 7.52 5.24 -12.47
C ALA A 248 7.06 5.11 -11.01
N VAL A 249 5.77 5.29 -10.78
CA VAL A 249 5.06 4.88 -9.55
C VAL A 249 4.30 3.60 -9.83
N ALA A 250 4.30 2.65 -8.91
CA ALA A 250 3.44 1.47 -9.02
C ALA A 250 1.96 1.90 -8.98
N TYR A 251 1.15 1.39 -9.92
CA TYR A 251 -0.28 1.68 -9.91
C TYR A 251 -0.96 1.00 -8.72
N ASN A 252 -0.67 -0.30 -8.53
CA ASN A 252 -1.08 -1.07 -7.37
C ASN A 252 0.00 -2.10 -7.02
N ARG A 253 -0.04 -2.66 -5.81
CA ARG A 253 0.93 -3.69 -5.37
C ARG A 253 0.61 -5.07 -5.93
N LEU A 254 -0.66 -5.36 -6.20
CA LEU A 254 -1.14 -6.69 -6.59
C LEU A 254 -0.61 -7.11 -7.97
N SER A 255 -0.37 -6.16 -8.86
CA SER A 255 0.21 -6.44 -10.19
C SER A 255 1.71 -6.80 -10.16
N TRP A 256 2.36 -6.75 -8.97
CA TRP A 256 3.79 -7.02 -8.77
C TRP A 256 4.02 -8.18 -7.79
N PRO A 257 3.53 -9.40 -8.07
CA PRO A 257 3.61 -10.51 -7.12
C PRO A 257 5.03 -10.95 -6.78
N GLN A 258 6.04 -10.56 -7.57
CA GLN A 258 7.46 -10.85 -7.33
C GLN A 258 8.11 -9.85 -6.35
N ILE A 259 7.46 -8.71 -6.07
CA ILE A 259 7.95 -7.72 -5.12
C ILE A 259 7.34 -8.00 -3.75
N GLU A 260 8.07 -8.77 -2.94
CA GLU A 260 7.60 -9.17 -1.61
C GLU A 260 7.69 -8.04 -0.58
N SER A 261 8.59 -7.07 -0.77
CA SER A 261 8.81 -5.93 0.11
C SER A 261 8.84 -4.63 -0.67
N TRP A 262 8.08 -3.65 -0.18
CA TRP A 262 8.03 -2.29 -0.72
C TRP A 262 8.79 -1.28 0.15
N THR A 263 9.67 -1.75 1.06
CA THR A 263 10.61 -0.87 1.77
C THR A 263 11.66 -0.31 0.80
N THR A 264 12.23 0.83 1.16
CA THR A 264 13.13 1.56 0.23
C THR A 264 14.50 1.81 0.85
N PRO A 265 15.59 1.63 0.07
CA PRO A 265 15.62 1.03 -1.27
C PRO A 265 15.63 -0.50 -1.23
N MET A 266 15.05 -1.13 -2.24
CA MET A 266 15.19 -2.56 -2.53
C MET A 266 15.61 -2.73 -3.97
N PHE A 267 16.44 -3.73 -4.28
CA PHE A 267 16.91 -4.03 -5.63
C PHE A 267 16.48 -5.46 -5.96
N TYR A 268 15.61 -5.59 -6.93
CA TYR A 268 15.11 -6.86 -7.45
C TYR A 268 15.72 -7.11 -8.82
N PHE A 269 16.57 -8.13 -8.94
CA PHE A 269 17.22 -8.52 -10.20
C PHE A 269 16.39 -9.59 -10.90
N PHE A 270 16.10 -9.35 -12.17
CA PHE A 270 15.32 -10.25 -13.00
C PHE A 270 16.13 -10.68 -14.22
N ARG A 271 15.93 -11.92 -14.64
CA ARG A 271 16.40 -12.42 -15.95
C ARG A 271 15.20 -12.94 -16.72
N ASP A 272 14.94 -12.35 -17.88
CA ASP A 272 13.78 -12.70 -18.72
C ASP A 272 12.46 -12.71 -17.93
N GLY A 273 12.26 -11.70 -17.07
CA GLY A 273 11.07 -11.54 -16.22
C GLY A 273 11.01 -12.47 -14.99
N LYS A 274 12.01 -13.31 -14.74
CA LYS A 274 12.10 -14.17 -13.55
C LYS A 274 13.02 -13.56 -12.51
N LEU A 275 12.55 -13.47 -11.27
CA LEU A 275 13.34 -12.98 -10.13
C LEU A 275 14.53 -13.92 -9.88
N THR A 276 15.75 -13.37 -9.81
CA THR A 276 17.00 -14.12 -9.58
C THR A 276 17.68 -13.75 -8.28
N GLU A 277 17.60 -12.49 -7.86
CA GLU A 277 18.27 -12.00 -6.66
C GLU A 277 17.51 -10.82 -6.06
N VAL A 278 17.60 -10.64 -4.74
CA VAL A 278 17.06 -9.48 -4.01
C VAL A 278 18.11 -8.92 -3.09
N GLN A 279 18.37 -7.63 -3.19
CA GLN A 279 19.24 -6.91 -2.26
C GLN A 279 18.49 -5.86 -1.50
N LYS A 280 18.66 -5.84 -0.16
CA LYS A 280 17.86 -5.05 0.77
C LYS A 280 18.65 -3.86 1.30
N GLY A 281 18.03 -2.67 1.20
CA GLY A 281 18.52 -1.48 1.84
C GLY A 281 19.81 -0.92 1.25
N TRP A 282 20.33 0.09 1.93
CA TRP A 282 21.63 0.70 1.66
C TRP A 282 22.35 0.97 2.98
N PRO A 283 22.82 -0.09 3.68
CA PRO A 283 23.42 0.05 5.01
C PRO A 283 24.78 0.70 4.98
N SER A 284 25.54 0.52 3.89
CA SER A 284 26.90 1.06 3.72
C SER A 284 27.32 1.04 2.24
N ASP A 285 28.45 1.62 1.94
CA ASP A 285 29.02 1.65 0.58
C ASP A 285 29.44 0.24 0.07
N THR A 286 29.57 -0.76 0.97
CA THR A 286 29.78 -2.15 0.57
C THR A 286 28.62 -2.71 -0.24
N GLN A 287 27.42 -2.11 -0.15
CA GLN A 287 26.27 -2.46 -0.96
C GLN A 287 26.52 -2.21 -2.45
N LEU A 288 27.33 -1.22 -2.81
CA LEU A 288 27.69 -0.96 -4.20
C LEU A 288 28.39 -2.16 -4.83
N GLU A 289 29.32 -2.83 -4.09
CA GLU A 289 29.99 -4.03 -4.56
C GLU A 289 29.05 -5.23 -4.69
N ALA A 290 28.05 -5.34 -3.82
CA ALA A 290 27.02 -6.36 -3.94
C ALA A 290 26.15 -6.14 -5.20
N ILE A 291 25.72 -4.89 -5.45
CA ILE A 291 25.03 -4.52 -6.69
C ILE A 291 25.89 -4.82 -7.93
N ARG A 292 27.18 -4.46 -7.89
CA ARG A 292 28.10 -4.74 -8.98
C ARG A 292 28.22 -6.25 -9.26
N ARG A 293 28.35 -7.07 -8.22
CA ARG A 293 28.36 -8.55 -8.38
C ARG A 293 27.07 -9.06 -8.99
N GLY A 294 25.90 -8.59 -8.54
CA GLY A 294 24.59 -8.94 -9.11
C GLY A 294 24.51 -8.63 -10.60
N VAL A 295 25.07 -7.49 -11.04
CA VAL A 295 25.16 -7.11 -12.45
C VAL A 295 26.13 -8.01 -13.22
N LEU A 296 27.33 -8.26 -12.69
CA LEU A 296 28.41 -9.02 -13.38
C LEU A 296 28.15 -10.53 -13.41
N SER A 297 27.70 -11.13 -12.30
CA SER A 297 27.40 -12.58 -12.24
C SER A 297 26.31 -12.98 -13.22
N SER A 298 25.44 -12.02 -13.54
CA SER A 298 24.35 -12.20 -14.49
C SER A 298 24.78 -11.97 -15.95
N GLY A 299 25.97 -11.43 -16.20
CA GLY A 299 26.54 -11.17 -17.55
C GLY A 299 27.34 -12.35 -18.12
N SER A 300 27.81 -13.28 -17.29
CA SER A 300 28.79 -14.32 -17.70
C SER A 300 28.20 -15.50 -18.47
N ASP A 301 26.89 -15.68 -18.56
CA ASP A 301 26.25 -16.79 -19.27
C ASP A 301 26.05 -16.57 -20.79
N ASN A 302 26.44 -15.42 -21.34
CA ASN A 302 26.33 -15.17 -22.78
C ASN A 302 27.48 -15.70 -23.62
N GLY A 303 28.43 -16.46 -23.03
CA GLY A 303 29.67 -16.92 -23.69
C GLY A 303 29.70 -18.37 -24.16
N SER A 304 28.67 -19.19 -23.95
CA SER A 304 28.72 -20.62 -24.25
C SER A 304 27.64 -21.16 -25.18
N ALA A 305 27.35 -20.42 -26.25
CA ALA A 305 26.57 -20.95 -27.37
C ALA A 305 27.23 -20.46 -28.67
N ARG A 306 28.28 -21.14 -29.08
CA ARG A 306 28.77 -21.16 -30.46
C ARG A 306 28.76 -22.60 -30.96
#